data_35f1246eaf394de7ca4c99e019fe1fc4
#
_entry.id   35f1246eaf394de7ca4c99e019fe1fc4
#
_cell.length_a   1.000
_cell.length_b   1.000
_cell.length_c   1.000
_cell.angle_alpha   90.00
_cell.angle_beta   90.00
_cell.angle_gamma   90.00
#
_symmetry.space_group_name_H-M   'P 1'
#
loop_
_entity.id
_entity.type
_entity.pdbx_description
1 polymer ?
#
loop_
_entity_poly.entity_id
_entity_poly.type
_entity_poly.pdbx_seq_one_letter_code
_entity_poly.pdbx_strand_id
1 'polypeptide(L)'
;MNLFAYGKPDNQKWIIVDVGVTFADDTVPGVDIIYPDPGFIIDKKDDLLGIVLTHAHEDHIGAIAHVWPKLKCKIYATPFTSVLIIEKFKEKKIDITGYLKIVELNSTINLDPFKIEFVTLTHSILEPNGLRIQTPAGNILHTGDWKCDPDPLIGGNINSERLKEIGNEGVLAMICDSTNVFSAGRAGSELDVRKNLLKVFERLKKRIIVTSFASNVARMETVFYCAEQTGRHISLVGRSMHRIFKAARQCGYLKNVIDPIDSRDAKNISREKIVYLCTGSQGEPMGAMNRIVKYTHPDVYIERNDAVVFSSKIIPGNEKKLYKLHNNLVKEGIEVISEDNEYIHVSGHPNREDLRDMYNWIKPKAVIPVHGEHRHMIEHIEFAKEMQVKYPVQVENGDIVKLYPGEKPEVYDKAPSGRVYLDGNVPVEEDSRSIKERRNISSNGFLEATIMITPKGNIHNKPLVTFRGLPVYENDEFIYGLEEEIERTIKTFSLNNTKQQDNLIDALKITCRKFSKEKTGKKPLTNINLSLIHISEPTRRYAISYAVFC
;
A
#
# COMPACT_ATOMS: atom_id res chain seq x y z
N MET A 1 10.25 3.98 5.46
CA MET A 1 11.53 3.41 5.93
C MET A 1 12.48 4.54 6.24
N ASN A 2 12.84 4.73 7.50
CA ASN A 2 13.80 5.74 7.94
C ASN A 2 15.06 5.04 8.45
N LEU A 3 16.23 5.56 8.10
CA LEU A 3 17.53 5.01 8.50
C LEU A 3 18.19 5.96 9.48
N PHE A 4 18.76 5.41 10.54
CA PHE A 4 19.56 6.17 11.50
C PHE A 4 20.94 5.55 11.59
N ALA A 5 21.96 6.40 11.56
CA ALA A 5 23.36 6.01 11.70
C ALA A 5 24.07 6.80 12.79
N TYR A 6 24.98 6.15 13.47
CA TYR A 6 25.91 6.78 14.39
C TYR A 6 27.31 6.20 14.23
N GLY A 7 28.31 7.07 14.21
CA GLY A 7 29.73 6.72 14.11
C GLY A 7 30.48 7.56 13.08
N LYS A 8 31.76 7.26 12.92
CA LYS A 8 32.58 7.86 11.85
C LYS A 8 32.15 7.28 10.49
N PRO A 9 32.32 8.00 9.39
CA PRO A 9 31.89 7.54 8.05
C PRO A 9 32.29 6.10 7.70
N ASP A 10 33.47 5.66 8.11
CA ASP A 10 34.00 4.32 7.80
C ASP A 10 33.60 3.25 8.85
N ASN A 11 32.91 3.63 9.92
CA ASN A 11 32.50 2.72 11.00
C ASN A 11 31.19 3.19 11.64
N GLN A 12 30.12 3.23 10.85
CA GLN A 12 28.79 3.59 11.32
C GLN A 12 27.99 2.36 11.68
N LYS A 13 27.27 2.41 12.78
CA LYS A 13 26.22 1.44 13.11
C LYS A 13 24.88 1.99 12.69
N TRP A 14 24.01 1.13 12.17
CA TRP A 14 22.74 1.47 11.55
C TRP A 14 21.56 0.80 12.24
N ILE A 15 20.43 1.50 12.27
CA ILE A 15 19.12 0.94 12.55
C ILE A 15 18.12 1.39 11.48
N ILE A 16 17.11 0.57 11.24
CA ILE A 16 15.97 0.89 10.40
C ILE A 16 14.77 1.15 11.30
N VAL A 17 14.04 2.23 11.06
CA VAL A 17 12.73 2.47 11.65
C VAL A 17 11.69 2.31 10.54
N ASP A 18 10.81 1.33 10.71
CA ASP A 18 9.72 0.94 9.82
C ASP A 18 10.14 0.50 8.42
N VAL A 19 9.42 -0.45 7.85
CA VAL A 19 9.62 -0.98 6.49
C VAL A 19 8.24 -1.23 5.87
N GLY A 20 7.62 -0.17 5.37
CA GLY A 20 6.25 -0.20 4.90
C GLY A 20 6.08 -0.37 3.40
N VAL A 21 4.82 -0.47 2.98
CA VAL A 21 4.39 -0.48 1.59
C VAL A 21 3.46 0.69 1.30
N THR A 22 3.35 1.01 0.02
CA THR A 22 2.21 1.74 -0.53
C THR A 22 1.52 0.87 -1.57
N PHE A 23 0.27 1.17 -1.89
CA PHE A 23 -0.50 0.43 -2.89
C PHE A 23 -0.38 1.13 -4.24
N ALA A 24 -0.31 0.32 -5.30
CA ALA A 24 -0.28 0.84 -6.65
C ALA A 24 -1.67 1.37 -7.06
N ASP A 25 -1.67 2.37 -7.92
CA ASP A 25 -2.86 2.89 -8.56
C ASP A 25 -3.01 2.38 -10.01
N ASP A 26 -4.01 2.89 -10.71
CA ASP A 26 -4.31 2.49 -12.10
C ASP A 26 -3.19 2.87 -13.11
N THR A 27 -2.19 3.67 -12.69
CA THR A 27 -1.04 4.05 -13.54
C THR A 27 0.00 2.93 -13.64
N VAL A 28 -0.09 1.92 -12.76
CA VAL A 28 0.83 0.78 -12.70
C VAL A 28 0.04 -0.56 -12.79
N PRO A 29 -0.47 -0.91 -13.98
CA PRO A 29 -1.33 -2.08 -14.15
C PRO A 29 -0.66 -3.38 -13.69
N GLY A 30 -1.37 -4.16 -12.85
CA GLY A 30 -0.93 -5.48 -12.39
C GLY A 30 0.11 -5.47 -11.25
N VAL A 31 0.41 -4.31 -10.69
CA VAL A 31 1.19 -4.17 -9.45
C VAL A 31 0.23 -3.89 -8.29
N ASP A 32 0.36 -4.64 -7.21
CA ASP A 32 -0.46 -4.44 -6.02
C ASP A 32 0.29 -3.64 -4.94
N ILE A 33 1.58 -3.92 -4.75
CA ILE A 33 2.40 -3.42 -3.66
C ILE A 33 3.65 -2.74 -4.21
N ILE A 34 3.97 -1.59 -3.62
CA ILE A 34 5.19 -0.83 -3.87
C ILE A 34 5.89 -0.62 -2.53
N TYR A 35 7.22 -0.83 -2.49
CA TYR A 35 8.02 -0.61 -1.29
C TYR A 35 9.33 0.11 -1.60
N PRO A 36 9.97 0.74 -0.59
CA PRO A 36 11.23 1.46 -0.81
C PRO A 36 12.35 0.50 -1.20
N ASP A 37 13.22 0.92 -2.12
CA ASP A 37 14.42 0.17 -2.47
C ASP A 37 15.36 0.07 -1.26
N PRO A 38 15.68 -1.14 -0.79
CA PRO A 38 16.58 -1.35 0.33
C PRO A 38 18.07 -1.43 -0.09
N GLY A 39 18.42 -1.18 -1.34
CA GLY A 39 19.78 -1.38 -1.89
C GLY A 39 20.84 -0.74 -1.02
N PHE A 40 20.68 0.53 -0.67
CA PHE A 40 21.62 1.28 0.16
C PHE A 40 21.92 0.62 1.51
N ILE A 41 20.90 0.09 2.21
CA ILE A 41 21.10 -0.52 3.53
C ILE A 41 21.53 -1.97 3.43
N ILE A 42 21.26 -2.65 2.32
CA ILE A 42 21.77 -4.01 2.07
C ILE A 42 23.30 -4.00 2.00
N ASP A 43 23.91 -2.98 1.39
CA ASP A 43 25.36 -2.83 1.32
C ASP A 43 26.00 -2.57 2.69
N LYS A 44 25.20 -2.21 3.69
CA LYS A 44 25.62 -1.92 5.07
C LYS A 44 25.09 -2.94 6.10
N LYS A 45 24.59 -4.10 5.62
CA LYS A 45 23.91 -5.09 6.46
C LYS A 45 24.75 -5.63 7.63
N ASP A 46 26.09 -5.67 7.48
CA ASP A 46 26.99 -6.18 8.51
C ASP A 46 27.09 -5.22 9.71
N ASP A 47 26.77 -3.95 9.48
CA ASP A 47 26.71 -2.91 10.50
C ASP A 47 25.27 -2.56 10.92
N LEU A 48 24.28 -3.27 10.37
CA LEU A 48 22.88 -3.10 10.70
C LEU A 48 22.51 -3.87 11.98
N LEU A 49 22.18 -3.14 13.05
CA LEU A 49 21.84 -3.69 14.35
C LEU A 49 20.42 -4.25 14.41
N GLY A 50 19.50 -3.69 13.62
CA GLY A 50 18.15 -4.19 13.56
C GLY A 50 17.12 -3.25 12.93
N ILE A 51 15.89 -3.78 12.82
CA ILE A 51 14.70 -3.05 12.40
C ILE A 51 13.84 -2.81 13.64
N VAL A 52 13.46 -1.58 13.91
CA VAL A 52 12.60 -1.16 15.02
C VAL A 52 11.29 -0.67 14.44
N LEU A 53 10.18 -1.22 14.90
CA LEU A 53 8.86 -0.95 14.33
C LEU A 53 8.01 -0.13 15.30
N THR A 54 7.46 0.96 14.78
CA THR A 54 6.62 1.89 15.56
C THR A 54 5.24 1.32 15.84
N HIS A 55 4.60 0.74 14.83
CA HIS A 55 3.26 0.15 14.90
C HIS A 55 2.97 -0.76 13.68
N ALA A 56 1.78 -1.37 13.65
CA ALA A 56 1.47 -2.48 12.75
C ALA A 56 0.70 -2.10 11.46
N HIS A 57 0.61 -0.83 11.07
CA HIS A 57 0.02 -0.46 9.78
C HIS A 57 0.87 -0.94 8.61
N GLU A 58 0.24 -1.17 7.45
CA GLU A 58 0.91 -1.72 6.26
C GLU A 58 1.98 -0.79 5.69
N ASP A 59 1.80 0.51 5.78
CA ASP A 59 2.78 1.53 5.40
C ASP A 59 3.98 1.63 6.37
N HIS A 60 3.96 0.85 7.46
CA HIS A 60 5.08 0.71 8.41
C HIS A 60 5.69 -0.69 8.45
N ILE A 61 4.89 -1.76 8.31
CA ILE A 61 5.41 -3.14 8.37
C ILE A 61 5.19 -3.96 7.10
N GLY A 62 4.49 -3.41 6.10
CA GLY A 62 4.01 -4.18 4.95
C GLY A 62 5.11 -4.82 4.12
N ALA A 63 6.27 -4.16 3.99
CA ALA A 63 7.39 -4.66 3.20
C ALA A 63 8.36 -5.58 3.98
N ILE A 64 8.16 -5.76 5.29
CA ILE A 64 9.15 -6.44 6.12
C ILE A 64 9.51 -7.86 5.64
N ALA A 65 8.50 -8.63 5.21
CA ALA A 65 8.72 -9.98 4.70
C ALA A 65 9.36 -10.03 3.30
N HIS A 66 9.42 -8.90 2.59
CA HIS A 66 10.08 -8.77 1.29
C HIS A 66 11.52 -8.27 1.41
N VAL A 67 11.78 -7.38 2.37
CA VAL A 67 13.08 -6.73 2.57
C VAL A 67 13.98 -7.54 3.51
N TRP A 68 13.43 -8.04 4.61
CA TRP A 68 14.18 -8.74 5.67
C TRP A 68 15.02 -9.94 5.19
N PRO A 69 14.59 -10.78 4.22
CA PRO A 69 15.41 -11.90 3.75
C PRO A 69 16.80 -11.52 3.24
N LYS A 70 16.95 -10.28 2.77
CA LYS A 70 18.23 -9.72 2.31
C LYS A 70 19.08 -9.14 3.45
N LEU A 71 18.44 -8.76 4.56
CA LEU A 71 19.09 -8.11 5.72
C LEU A 71 19.42 -9.09 6.84
N LYS A 72 18.50 -10.01 7.15
CA LYS A 72 18.60 -11.03 8.21
C LYS A 72 19.06 -10.49 9.58
N CYS A 73 18.63 -9.29 9.92
CA CYS A 73 18.90 -8.63 11.20
C CYS A 73 17.79 -8.92 12.23
N LYS A 74 17.99 -8.49 13.49
CA LYS A 74 16.96 -8.53 14.52
C LYS A 74 15.80 -7.61 14.18
N ILE A 75 14.58 -7.96 14.62
CA ILE A 75 13.36 -7.16 14.49
C ILE A 75 12.85 -6.90 15.90
N TYR A 76 12.57 -5.65 16.21
CA TYR A 76 12.06 -5.20 17.51
C TYR A 76 10.65 -4.63 17.32
N ALA A 77 9.67 -5.20 17.99
CA ALA A 77 8.27 -4.83 17.83
C ALA A 77 7.47 -5.08 19.12
N THR A 78 6.42 -4.31 19.34
CA THR A 78 5.47 -4.51 20.45
C THR A 78 4.67 -5.81 20.27
N PRO A 79 3.98 -6.31 21.30
CA PRO A 79 3.25 -7.57 21.23
C PRO A 79 2.27 -7.66 20.05
N PHE A 80 1.41 -6.65 19.89
CA PHE A 80 0.42 -6.65 18.80
C PHE A 80 1.09 -6.63 17.41
N THR A 81 2.07 -5.76 17.23
CA THR A 81 2.85 -5.67 15.99
C THR A 81 3.56 -7.00 15.70
N SER A 82 4.11 -7.66 16.74
CA SER A 82 4.79 -8.95 16.62
C SER A 82 3.89 -10.07 16.12
N VAL A 83 2.63 -10.13 16.58
CA VAL A 83 1.65 -11.12 16.10
C VAL A 83 1.42 -10.98 14.60
N LEU A 84 1.22 -9.73 14.12
CA LEU A 84 0.97 -9.48 12.70
C LEU A 84 2.21 -9.74 11.82
N ILE A 85 3.40 -9.44 12.33
CA ILE A 85 4.66 -9.78 11.64
C ILE A 85 4.81 -11.30 11.49
N ILE A 86 4.59 -12.06 12.56
CA ILE A 86 4.67 -13.54 12.52
C ILE A 86 3.73 -14.09 11.43
N GLU A 87 2.52 -13.55 11.31
CA GLU A 87 1.57 -13.96 10.26
C GLU A 87 2.09 -13.64 8.86
N LYS A 88 2.64 -12.42 8.64
CA LYS A 88 3.23 -12.02 7.35
C LYS A 88 4.37 -12.95 6.92
N PHE A 89 5.26 -13.30 7.83
CA PHE A 89 6.36 -14.21 7.54
C PHE A 89 5.88 -15.65 7.29
N LYS A 90 4.86 -16.12 8.02
CA LYS A 90 4.22 -17.42 7.78
C LYS A 90 3.59 -17.50 6.38
N GLU A 91 2.89 -16.44 5.94
CA GLU A 91 2.32 -16.36 4.59
C GLU A 91 3.39 -16.52 3.50
N LYS A 92 4.59 -15.99 3.74
CA LYS A 92 5.76 -16.11 2.83
C LYS A 92 6.61 -17.34 3.09
N LYS A 93 6.25 -18.20 4.07
CA LYS A 93 7.01 -19.40 4.48
C LYS A 93 8.45 -19.08 4.89
N ILE A 94 8.68 -17.96 5.55
CA ILE A 94 9.98 -17.51 6.03
C ILE A 94 10.04 -17.74 7.55
N ASP A 95 11.09 -18.41 8.01
CA ASP A 95 11.36 -18.60 9.42
C ASP A 95 12.14 -17.41 9.99
N ILE A 96 11.60 -16.79 11.05
CA ILE A 96 12.20 -15.69 11.78
C ILE A 96 12.51 -16.07 13.25
N THR A 97 12.54 -17.35 13.56
CA THR A 97 12.84 -17.85 14.89
C THR A 97 14.17 -17.29 15.38
N GLY A 98 14.17 -16.72 16.58
CA GLY A 98 15.34 -16.08 17.18
C GLY A 98 15.67 -14.68 16.68
N TYR A 99 15.03 -14.18 15.61
CA TYR A 99 15.25 -12.82 15.12
C TYR A 99 14.25 -11.79 15.65
N LEU A 100 12.98 -12.18 15.85
CA LEU A 100 11.97 -11.30 16.42
C LEU A 100 12.15 -11.17 17.94
N LYS A 101 12.21 -9.92 18.40
CA LYS A 101 12.27 -9.53 19.81
C LYS A 101 11.03 -8.73 20.15
N ILE A 102 10.20 -9.29 21.03
CA ILE A 102 9.02 -8.60 21.54
C ILE A 102 9.48 -7.59 22.58
N VAL A 103 9.05 -6.35 22.42
CA VAL A 103 9.40 -5.21 23.27
C VAL A 103 8.16 -4.78 24.04
N GLU A 104 8.27 -4.68 25.36
CA GLU A 104 7.17 -4.19 26.18
C GLU A 104 6.91 -2.69 25.93
N LEU A 105 5.64 -2.28 26.08
CA LEU A 105 5.28 -0.86 25.97
C LEU A 105 6.02 -0.03 27.01
N ASN A 106 6.41 1.18 26.64
CA ASN A 106 7.15 2.13 27.47
C ASN A 106 8.48 1.57 28.02
N SER A 107 9.07 0.60 27.34
CA SER A 107 10.36 0.03 27.70
C SER A 107 11.49 0.55 26.80
N THR A 108 12.72 0.20 27.17
CA THR A 108 13.92 0.64 26.47
C THR A 108 14.74 -0.57 26.02
N ILE A 109 15.22 -0.52 24.79
CA ILE A 109 16.19 -1.49 24.25
C ILE A 109 17.55 -0.82 24.02
N ASN A 110 18.62 -1.60 24.22
CA ASN A 110 19.98 -1.15 24.01
C ASN A 110 20.56 -1.84 22.76
N LEU A 111 20.91 -1.04 21.76
CA LEU A 111 21.56 -1.46 20.51
C LEU A 111 22.80 -0.58 20.32
N ASP A 112 23.82 -0.78 21.16
CA ASP A 112 25.00 0.09 21.18
C ASP A 112 25.49 0.46 19.77
N PRO A 113 25.60 1.75 19.43
CA PRO A 113 25.57 2.95 20.26
C PRO A 113 24.17 3.60 20.46
N PHE A 114 23.09 2.93 20.04
CA PHE A 114 21.72 3.43 20.20
C PHE A 114 21.09 2.87 21.48
N LYS A 115 20.39 3.74 22.19
CA LYS A 115 19.45 3.38 23.26
C LYS A 115 18.06 3.87 22.83
N ILE A 116 17.10 2.97 22.65
CA ILE A 116 15.81 3.28 22.05
C ILE A 116 14.70 3.02 23.06
N GLU A 117 13.99 4.07 23.45
CA GLU A 117 12.82 4.02 24.31
C GLU A 117 11.55 4.06 23.44
N PHE A 118 10.67 3.09 23.64
CA PHE A 118 9.34 3.07 23.05
C PHE A 118 8.43 3.94 23.92
N VAL A 119 7.87 4.99 23.32
CA VAL A 119 6.99 5.94 24.00
C VAL A 119 5.58 5.76 23.47
N THR A 120 4.67 5.22 24.30
CA THR A 120 3.29 4.99 23.88
C THR A 120 2.61 6.27 23.47
N LEU A 121 2.02 6.27 22.29
CA LEU A 121 1.19 7.33 21.72
C LEU A 121 -0.21 6.79 21.45
N THR A 122 -1.10 7.60 20.86
CA THR A 122 -2.40 7.17 20.36
C THR A 122 -2.47 7.31 18.84
N HIS A 123 -3.13 6.38 18.19
CA HIS A 123 -3.33 6.33 16.74
C HIS A 123 -4.56 5.46 16.41
N SER A 124 -4.84 5.20 15.14
CA SER A 124 -5.95 4.33 14.70
C SER A 124 -5.62 2.83 14.69
N ILE A 125 -4.64 2.41 15.48
CA ILE A 125 -4.23 1.01 15.66
C ILE A 125 -3.78 0.79 17.11
N LEU A 126 -3.66 -0.48 17.53
CA LEU A 126 -3.13 -0.81 18.86
C LEU A 126 -1.62 -0.63 18.95
N GLU A 127 -1.18 -0.23 20.14
CA GLU A 127 0.23 -0.13 20.52
C GLU A 127 1.09 0.74 19.59
N PRO A 128 0.62 1.96 19.18
CA PRO A 128 1.45 2.88 18.43
C PRO A 128 2.49 3.51 19.35
N ASN A 129 3.71 3.67 18.85
CA ASN A 129 4.82 4.21 19.63
C ASN A 129 5.59 5.27 18.84
N GLY A 130 5.94 6.36 19.53
CA GLY A 130 7.09 7.16 19.19
C GLY A 130 8.36 6.47 19.69
N LEU A 131 9.50 6.76 19.06
CA LEU A 131 10.80 6.24 19.43
C LEU A 131 11.73 7.37 19.85
N ARG A 132 12.12 7.37 21.12
CA ARG A 132 13.22 8.21 21.55
C ARG A 132 14.51 7.47 21.28
N ILE A 133 15.29 7.95 20.33
CA ILE A 133 16.56 7.37 19.90
C ILE A 133 17.70 8.19 20.50
N GLN A 134 18.38 7.63 21.48
CA GLN A 134 19.52 8.24 22.15
C GLN A 134 20.81 7.71 21.55
N THR A 135 21.76 8.61 21.33
CA THR A 135 23.14 8.31 20.93
C THR A 135 24.10 9.18 21.76
N PRO A 136 25.40 8.94 21.76
CA PRO A 136 26.36 9.87 22.37
C PRO A 136 26.31 11.31 21.80
N ALA A 137 25.74 11.50 20.60
CA ALA A 137 25.53 12.83 20.03
C ALA A 137 24.27 13.52 20.55
N GLY A 138 23.36 12.82 21.19
CA GLY A 138 22.12 13.36 21.76
C GLY A 138 20.87 12.57 21.43
N ASN A 139 19.71 13.17 21.70
CA ASN A 139 18.40 12.54 21.57
C ASN A 139 17.71 12.97 20.28
N ILE A 140 17.07 12.02 19.62
CA ILE A 140 16.16 12.23 18.50
C ILE A 140 14.80 11.65 18.92
N LEU A 141 13.70 12.31 18.60
CA LEU A 141 12.36 11.75 18.71
C LEU A 141 11.82 11.47 17.31
N HIS A 142 11.55 10.21 17.01
CA HIS A 142 10.74 9.81 15.85
C HIS A 142 9.32 9.57 16.34
N THR A 143 8.35 10.34 15.87
CA THR A 143 6.99 10.24 16.42
C THR A 143 6.27 8.97 15.98
N GLY A 144 6.66 8.34 14.86
CA GLY A 144 5.77 7.44 14.16
C GLY A 144 4.50 8.19 13.77
N ASP A 145 3.42 7.46 13.56
CA ASP A 145 2.09 8.03 13.34
C ASP A 145 1.36 8.15 14.67
N TRP A 146 0.68 9.28 14.86
CA TRP A 146 0.08 9.58 16.14
C TRP A 146 -1.05 10.61 16.06
N LYS A 147 -1.83 10.73 17.11
CA LYS A 147 -2.76 11.83 17.38
C LYS A 147 -2.83 12.09 18.89
N CYS A 148 -3.40 13.21 19.32
CA CYS A 148 -3.80 13.40 20.71
C CYS A 148 -5.25 12.96 20.89
N ASP A 149 -5.48 11.77 21.42
CA ASP A 149 -6.82 11.32 21.81
C ASP A 149 -6.90 11.28 23.35
N PRO A 150 -7.72 12.12 23.98
CA PRO A 150 -7.87 12.11 25.43
C PRO A 150 -8.57 10.85 25.94
N ASP A 151 -9.41 10.23 25.10
CA ASP A 151 -10.23 9.05 25.43
C ASP A 151 -10.17 8.01 24.31
N PRO A 152 -9.03 7.30 24.14
CA PRO A 152 -8.79 6.40 23.01
C PRO A 152 -9.61 5.12 23.06
N LEU A 153 -10.32 4.84 24.16
CA LEU A 153 -11.18 3.68 24.44
C LEU A 153 -10.43 2.36 24.61
N ILE A 154 -9.36 2.13 23.88
CA ILE A 154 -8.56 0.91 23.91
C ILE A 154 -7.08 1.25 23.74
N GLY A 155 -6.22 0.55 24.47
CA GLY A 155 -4.80 0.84 24.51
C GLY A 155 -4.41 1.85 25.60
N GLY A 156 -3.20 2.37 25.52
CA GLY A 156 -2.67 3.36 26.46
C GLY A 156 -2.93 4.80 26.00
N ASN A 157 -3.02 5.72 26.95
CA ASN A 157 -3.06 7.15 26.68
C ASN A 157 -1.66 7.71 26.42
N ILE A 158 -1.59 8.84 25.73
CA ILE A 158 -0.34 9.61 25.63
C ILE A 158 0.09 10.07 27.02
N ASN A 159 1.34 9.79 27.35
CA ASN A 159 1.94 10.33 28.57
C ASN A 159 2.65 11.65 28.24
N SER A 160 1.92 12.76 28.33
CA SER A 160 2.45 14.09 28.06
C SER A 160 3.57 14.52 29.02
N GLU A 161 3.54 14.03 30.27
CA GLU A 161 4.61 14.32 31.24
C GLU A 161 5.92 13.65 30.82
N ARG A 162 5.86 12.39 30.34
CA ARG A 162 7.05 11.72 29.80
C ARG A 162 7.60 12.45 28.58
N LEU A 163 6.74 12.94 27.67
CA LEU A 163 7.15 13.73 26.53
C LEU A 163 7.82 15.05 26.93
N LYS A 164 7.28 15.73 27.94
CA LYS A 164 7.91 16.94 28.51
C LYS A 164 9.27 16.64 29.14
N GLU A 165 9.40 15.52 29.87
CA GLU A 165 10.71 15.10 30.41
C GLU A 165 11.72 14.91 29.28
N ILE A 166 11.35 14.17 28.20
CA ILE A 166 12.20 13.98 27.03
C ILE A 166 12.60 15.35 26.42
N GLY A 167 11.65 16.27 26.31
CA GLY A 167 11.91 17.63 25.83
C GLY A 167 12.90 18.39 26.72
N ASN A 168 12.75 18.30 28.06
CA ASN A 168 13.63 18.95 29.03
C ASN A 168 15.05 18.36 29.04
N GLU A 169 15.21 17.07 28.73
CA GLU A 169 16.53 16.45 28.55
C GLU A 169 17.22 16.95 27.25
N GLY A 170 16.47 17.58 26.37
CA GLY A 170 16.95 18.16 25.11
C GLY A 170 16.87 17.20 23.92
N VAL A 171 16.19 17.63 22.87
CA VAL A 171 15.98 16.89 21.63
C VAL A 171 16.66 17.62 20.48
N LEU A 172 17.63 16.95 19.82
CA LEU A 172 18.36 17.50 18.69
C LEU A 172 17.44 17.66 17.47
N ALA A 173 16.65 16.64 17.19
CA ALA A 173 15.70 16.65 16.09
C ALA A 173 14.44 15.85 16.43
N MET A 174 13.30 16.32 15.95
CA MET A 174 12.04 15.59 15.92
C MET A 174 11.72 15.22 14.48
N ILE A 175 11.58 13.92 14.20
CA ILE A 175 11.09 13.39 12.93
C ILE A 175 9.59 13.18 13.12
N CYS A 176 8.76 13.98 12.42
CA CYS A 176 7.36 14.16 12.77
C CYS A 176 6.40 13.90 11.61
N ASP A 177 5.31 13.19 11.90
CA ASP A 177 4.17 12.96 11.01
C ASP A 177 3.56 14.28 10.51
N SER A 178 3.33 14.36 9.19
CA SER A 178 2.83 15.56 8.50
C SER A 178 1.45 15.38 7.86
N THR A 179 0.83 14.21 8.00
CA THR A 179 -0.36 13.80 7.23
C THR A 179 -1.51 14.81 7.28
N ASN A 180 -1.79 15.36 8.46
CA ASN A 180 -2.90 16.29 8.66
C ASN A 180 -2.46 17.75 8.94
N VAL A 181 -1.27 18.14 8.56
CA VAL A 181 -0.73 19.48 8.82
C VAL A 181 -1.61 20.63 8.28
N PHE A 182 -2.43 20.37 7.26
CA PHE A 182 -3.42 21.34 6.74
C PHE A 182 -4.71 21.42 7.57
N SER A 183 -4.96 20.43 8.45
CA SER A 183 -6.21 20.34 9.20
C SER A 183 -6.15 21.20 10.47
N ALA A 184 -7.06 22.15 10.58
CA ALA A 184 -7.18 22.99 11.78
C ALA A 184 -7.77 22.19 12.97
N GLY A 185 -7.58 22.71 14.17
CA GLY A 185 -8.12 22.12 15.39
C GLY A 185 -7.44 20.83 15.81
N ARG A 186 -8.16 19.97 16.52
CA ARG A 186 -7.72 18.67 17.04
C ARG A 186 -8.25 17.51 16.20
N ALA A 187 -7.55 16.40 16.19
CA ALA A 187 -7.95 15.20 15.47
C ALA A 187 -9.27 14.58 15.97
N GLY A 188 -9.62 14.82 17.26
CA GLY A 188 -10.84 14.31 17.89
C GLY A 188 -10.66 12.96 18.59
N SER A 189 -11.71 12.51 19.30
CA SER A 189 -11.68 11.32 20.16
C SER A 189 -12.52 10.17 19.61
N GLU A 190 -12.03 8.94 19.77
CA GLU A 190 -12.79 7.71 19.50
C GLU A 190 -14.03 7.59 20.42
N LEU A 191 -13.99 8.16 21.63
CA LEU A 191 -15.15 8.21 22.53
C LEU A 191 -16.30 9.02 21.92
N ASP A 192 -16.01 10.15 21.27
CA ASP A 192 -17.06 10.98 20.66
C ASP A 192 -17.65 10.31 19.43
N VAL A 193 -16.83 9.59 18.67
CA VAL A 193 -17.33 8.71 17.59
C VAL A 193 -18.24 7.64 18.15
N ARG A 194 -17.89 6.99 19.27
CA ARG A 194 -18.74 5.97 19.92
C ARG A 194 -20.10 6.53 20.30
N LYS A 195 -20.11 7.71 20.97
CA LYS A 195 -21.37 8.37 21.38
C LYS A 195 -22.27 8.67 20.19
N ASN A 196 -21.71 9.14 19.09
CA ASN A 196 -22.50 9.46 17.91
C ASN A 196 -22.93 8.20 17.14
N LEU A 197 -22.03 7.22 16.98
CA LEU A 197 -22.32 5.97 16.31
C LEU A 197 -23.44 5.20 17.04
N LEU A 198 -23.50 5.26 18.39
CA LEU A 198 -24.60 4.67 19.15
C LEU A 198 -25.94 5.32 18.78
N LYS A 199 -26.03 6.65 18.70
CA LYS A 199 -27.24 7.35 18.27
C LYS A 199 -27.67 6.94 16.85
N VAL A 200 -26.71 6.76 15.95
CA VAL A 200 -26.96 6.25 14.60
C VAL A 200 -27.58 4.84 14.67
N PHE A 201 -27.01 3.94 15.48
CA PHE A 201 -27.53 2.57 15.64
C PHE A 201 -28.94 2.53 16.25
N GLU A 202 -29.24 3.38 17.23
CA GLU A 202 -30.57 3.50 17.86
C GLU A 202 -31.65 3.96 16.86
N ARG A 203 -31.27 4.87 15.93
CA ARG A 203 -32.13 5.38 14.87
C ARG A 203 -32.44 4.33 13.81
N LEU A 204 -31.47 3.50 13.44
CA LEU A 204 -31.59 2.53 12.37
C LEU A 204 -32.41 1.31 12.79
N LYS A 205 -33.41 0.95 11.99
CA LYS A 205 -34.39 -0.10 12.35
C LYS A 205 -34.15 -1.43 11.64
N LYS A 206 -33.35 -1.44 10.58
CA LYS A 206 -33.05 -2.64 9.78
C LYS A 206 -31.60 -3.04 9.94
N ARG A 207 -31.09 -3.88 9.03
CA ARG A 207 -29.71 -4.34 8.99
C ARG A 207 -28.75 -3.18 8.90
N ILE A 208 -27.68 -3.26 9.68
CA ILE A 208 -26.58 -2.29 9.65
C ILE A 208 -25.34 -2.99 9.13
N ILE A 209 -24.71 -2.41 8.13
CA ILE A 209 -23.39 -2.82 7.67
C ILE A 209 -22.45 -1.65 7.96
N VAL A 210 -21.44 -1.89 8.79
CA VAL A 210 -20.37 -0.91 9.06
C VAL A 210 -19.14 -1.32 8.28
N THR A 211 -18.57 -0.41 7.52
CA THR A 211 -17.29 -0.63 6.86
C THR A 211 -16.24 0.32 7.42
N SER A 212 -15.08 -0.23 7.78
CA SER A 212 -13.96 0.53 8.36
C SER A 212 -12.62 -0.14 8.03
N PHE A 213 -11.52 0.53 8.36
CA PHE A 213 -10.21 -0.13 8.35
C PHE A 213 -10.17 -1.23 9.40
N ALA A 214 -9.75 -2.42 9.00
CA ALA A 214 -9.67 -3.56 9.90
C ALA A 214 -8.67 -3.32 11.05
N SER A 215 -7.63 -2.52 10.81
CA SER A 215 -6.61 -2.16 11.79
C SER A 215 -7.12 -1.26 12.92
N ASN A 216 -8.23 -0.53 12.72
CA ASN A 216 -8.81 0.34 13.75
C ASN A 216 -9.59 -0.49 14.78
N VAL A 217 -8.87 -1.04 15.76
CA VAL A 217 -9.43 -1.90 16.80
C VAL A 217 -10.34 -1.11 17.75
N ALA A 218 -10.09 0.18 17.98
CA ALA A 218 -10.97 1.05 18.78
C ALA A 218 -12.34 1.22 18.08
N ARG A 219 -12.35 1.39 16.75
CA ARG A 219 -13.59 1.43 15.97
C ARG A 219 -14.29 0.07 15.95
N MET A 220 -13.54 -1.01 15.83
CA MET A 220 -14.07 -2.37 15.94
C MET A 220 -14.78 -2.56 17.27
N GLU A 221 -14.14 -2.22 18.38
CA GLU A 221 -14.71 -2.30 19.73
C GLU A 221 -15.96 -1.42 19.88
N THR A 222 -15.93 -0.20 19.33
CA THR A 222 -17.08 0.70 19.29
C THR A 222 -18.28 0.08 18.56
N VAL A 223 -18.07 -0.62 17.45
CA VAL A 223 -19.16 -1.29 16.71
C VAL A 223 -19.73 -2.45 17.53
N PHE A 224 -18.89 -3.23 18.22
CA PHE A 224 -19.34 -4.27 19.16
C PHE A 224 -20.18 -3.65 20.28
N TYR A 225 -19.69 -2.60 20.90
CA TYR A 225 -20.42 -1.87 21.94
C TYR A 225 -21.80 -1.39 21.45
N CYS A 226 -21.87 -0.73 20.29
CA CYS A 226 -23.13 -0.23 19.73
C CYS A 226 -24.10 -1.38 19.38
N ALA A 227 -23.59 -2.51 18.87
CA ALA A 227 -24.40 -3.69 18.60
C ALA A 227 -25.02 -4.24 19.91
N GLU A 228 -24.24 -4.40 20.95
CA GLU A 228 -24.68 -4.87 22.26
C GLU A 228 -25.72 -3.93 22.87
N GLN A 229 -25.47 -2.60 22.92
CA GLN A 229 -26.40 -1.62 23.47
C GLN A 229 -27.73 -1.57 22.73
N THR A 230 -27.76 -1.92 21.44
CA THR A 230 -28.99 -1.95 20.64
C THR A 230 -29.59 -3.38 20.50
N GLY A 231 -29.10 -4.34 21.28
CA GLY A 231 -29.56 -5.73 21.30
C GLY A 231 -29.42 -6.44 19.96
N ARG A 232 -28.32 -6.18 19.24
CA ARG A 232 -28.02 -6.76 17.93
C ARG A 232 -26.85 -7.73 18.02
N HIS A 233 -26.90 -8.77 17.25
CA HIS A 233 -25.76 -9.64 17.01
C HIS A 233 -24.77 -8.96 16.06
N ILE A 234 -23.52 -9.37 16.10
CA ILE A 234 -22.47 -8.85 15.21
C ILE A 234 -21.77 -9.99 14.48
N SER A 235 -21.46 -9.76 13.21
CA SER A 235 -20.66 -10.67 12.38
C SER A 235 -19.52 -9.92 11.71
N LEU A 236 -18.33 -10.49 11.74
CA LEU A 236 -17.15 -9.96 11.04
C LEU A 236 -17.13 -10.50 9.61
N VAL A 237 -16.83 -9.61 8.64
CA VAL A 237 -16.83 -9.98 7.21
C VAL A 237 -15.53 -9.47 6.55
N GLY A 238 -14.75 -10.40 6.04
CA GLY A 238 -13.44 -10.13 5.45
C GLY A 238 -12.29 -10.70 6.27
N ARG A 239 -11.30 -11.27 5.58
CA ARG A 239 -10.17 -11.98 6.21
C ARG A 239 -9.38 -11.12 7.19
N SER A 240 -9.11 -9.86 6.82
CA SER A 240 -8.36 -8.93 7.68
C SER A 240 -9.13 -8.55 8.95
N MET A 241 -10.48 -8.44 8.91
CA MET A 241 -11.29 -8.23 10.13
C MET A 241 -11.08 -9.37 11.14
N HIS A 242 -11.20 -10.62 10.70
CA HIS A 242 -10.97 -11.79 11.56
C HIS A 242 -9.53 -11.87 12.06
N ARG A 243 -8.55 -11.57 11.19
CA ARG A 243 -7.14 -11.58 11.54
C ARG A 243 -6.82 -10.59 12.66
N ILE A 244 -7.23 -9.34 12.49
CA ILE A 244 -7.00 -8.27 13.47
C ILE A 244 -7.75 -8.55 14.78
N PHE A 245 -9.00 -8.99 14.72
CA PHE A 245 -9.78 -9.36 15.91
C PHE A 245 -9.07 -10.46 16.71
N LYS A 246 -8.60 -11.53 16.03
CA LYS A 246 -7.86 -12.61 16.67
C LYS A 246 -6.54 -12.14 17.28
N ALA A 247 -5.77 -11.33 16.56
CA ALA A 247 -4.51 -10.76 17.03
C ALA A 247 -4.73 -9.87 18.27
N ALA A 248 -5.76 -9.01 18.23
CA ALA A 248 -6.10 -8.17 19.38
C ALA A 248 -6.46 -9.01 20.61
N ARG A 249 -7.27 -10.05 20.47
CA ARG A 249 -7.60 -10.96 21.58
C ARG A 249 -6.39 -11.71 22.11
N GLN A 250 -5.49 -12.16 21.24
CA GLN A 250 -4.25 -12.83 21.63
C GLN A 250 -3.36 -11.92 22.51
N CYS A 251 -3.36 -10.61 22.22
CA CYS A 251 -2.62 -9.60 22.99
C CYS A 251 -3.38 -9.08 24.22
N GLY A 252 -4.56 -9.63 24.51
CA GLY A 252 -5.32 -9.26 25.70
C GLY A 252 -6.33 -8.13 25.52
N TYR A 253 -6.48 -7.60 24.31
CA TYR A 253 -7.52 -6.63 23.95
C TYR A 253 -8.83 -7.32 23.56
N LEU A 254 -9.93 -6.58 23.50
CA LEU A 254 -11.26 -7.11 23.09
C LEU A 254 -11.73 -8.35 23.90
N LYS A 255 -11.30 -8.47 25.15
CA LYS A 255 -11.70 -9.62 26.01
C LYS A 255 -13.15 -9.55 26.44
N ASN A 256 -13.68 -8.35 26.60
CA ASN A 256 -15.01 -8.09 27.15
C ASN A 256 -16.09 -7.90 26.07
N VAL A 257 -15.75 -7.99 24.78
CA VAL A 257 -16.74 -7.90 23.72
C VAL A 257 -17.38 -9.28 23.47
N ILE A 258 -18.63 -9.27 23.06
CA ILE A 258 -19.36 -10.49 22.67
C ILE A 258 -18.64 -11.23 21.51
N ASP A 259 -18.80 -12.53 21.41
CA ASP A 259 -18.24 -13.28 20.29
C ASP A 259 -19.02 -12.96 19.00
N PRO A 260 -18.32 -12.67 17.89
CA PRO A 260 -18.97 -12.46 16.61
C PRO A 260 -19.54 -13.78 16.08
N ILE A 261 -20.73 -13.70 15.49
CA ILE A 261 -21.39 -14.83 14.84
C ILE A 261 -20.76 -15.06 13.46
N ASP A 262 -20.60 -16.33 13.06
CA ASP A 262 -20.14 -16.67 11.70
C ASP A 262 -21.10 -16.09 10.64
N SER A 263 -20.59 -15.59 9.53
CA SER A 263 -21.40 -14.94 8.49
C SER A 263 -22.44 -15.89 7.87
N ARG A 264 -22.16 -17.19 7.85
CA ARG A 264 -23.11 -18.22 7.38
C ARG A 264 -24.31 -18.39 8.31
N ASP A 265 -24.09 -18.26 9.61
CA ASP A 265 -25.16 -18.34 10.62
C ASP A 265 -25.91 -17.00 10.72
N ALA A 266 -25.20 -15.91 10.57
CA ALA A 266 -25.74 -14.54 10.65
C ALA A 266 -26.84 -14.26 9.61
N LYS A 267 -26.80 -14.91 8.43
CA LYS A 267 -27.86 -14.77 7.41
C LYS A 267 -29.23 -15.25 7.85
N ASN A 268 -29.30 -16.10 8.87
CA ASN A 268 -30.57 -16.61 9.44
C ASN A 268 -31.16 -15.72 10.54
N ILE A 269 -30.43 -14.64 10.92
CA ILE A 269 -30.87 -13.68 11.93
C ILE A 269 -31.71 -12.60 11.25
N SER A 270 -32.77 -12.17 11.92
CA SER A 270 -33.65 -11.12 11.41
C SER A 270 -32.84 -9.82 11.17
N ARG A 271 -33.21 -9.08 10.12
CA ARG A 271 -32.50 -7.87 9.67
C ARG A 271 -32.38 -6.81 10.75
N GLU A 272 -33.34 -6.74 11.65
CA GLU A 272 -33.35 -5.78 12.76
C GLU A 272 -32.33 -6.13 13.86
N LYS A 273 -31.84 -7.37 13.88
CA LYS A 273 -31.03 -7.93 14.95
C LYS A 273 -29.59 -8.24 14.55
N ILE A 274 -29.15 -7.82 13.35
CA ILE A 274 -27.80 -8.11 12.85
C ILE A 274 -27.05 -6.85 12.45
N VAL A 275 -25.77 -6.80 12.82
CA VAL A 275 -24.74 -5.85 12.36
C VAL A 275 -23.64 -6.64 11.68
N TYR A 276 -23.22 -6.20 10.51
CA TYR A 276 -22.01 -6.70 9.86
C TYR A 276 -20.92 -5.64 9.96
N LEU A 277 -19.74 -6.02 10.44
CA LEU A 277 -18.53 -5.18 10.37
C LEU A 277 -17.62 -5.75 9.29
N CYS A 278 -17.39 -4.99 8.23
CA CYS A 278 -16.74 -5.49 7.02
C CYS A 278 -15.58 -4.61 6.52
N THR A 279 -14.71 -5.22 5.71
CA THR A 279 -13.69 -4.52 4.92
C THR A 279 -14.27 -3.91 3.65
N GLY A 280 -13.52 -3.02 3.00
CA GLY A 280 -13.93 -2.42 1.73
C GLY A 280 -14.31 -0.95 1.87
N SER A 281 -13.85 -0.27 2.92
CA SER A 281 -14.15 1.13 3.21
C SER A 281 -13.54 2.12 2.21
N GLN A 282 -12.62 1.68 1.36
CA GLN A 282 -11.97 2.48 0.32
C GLN A 282 -12.44 2.09 -1.11
N GLY A 283 -13.47 1.26 -1.21
CA GLY A 283 -13.98 0.79 -2.50
C GLY A 283 -13.07 -0.23 -3.19
N GLU A 284 -12.25 -0.95 -2.41
CA GLU A 284 -11.32 -1.96 -2.92
C GLU A 284 -12.10 -3.03 -3.71
N PRO A 285 -11.67 -3.39 -4.93
CA PRO A 285 -12.41 -4.32 -5.80
C PRO A 285 -12.71 -5.68 -5.15
N MET A 286 -11.78 -6.19 -4.34
CA MET A 286 -11.89 -7.47 -3.62
C MET A 286 -12.39 -7.30 -2.19
N GLY A 287 -12.66 -6.07 -1.74
CA GLY A 287 -13.19 -5.77 -0.42
C GLY A 287 -14.60 -6.38 -0.21
N ALA A 288 -14.91 -6.75 1.03
CA ALA A 288 -16.20 -7.37 1.34
C ALA A 288 -17.39 -6.47 0.95
N MET A 289 -17.30 -5.15 1.23
CA MET A 289 -18.35 -4.20 0.90
C MET A 289 -18.66 -4.16 -0.60
N ASN A 290 -17.64 -4.13 -1.45
CA ASN A 290 -17.81 -4.13 -2.91
C ASN A 290 -18.49 -5.41 -3.43
N ARG A 291 -18.17 -6.57 -2.81
CA ARG A 291 -18.81 -7.84 -3.14
C ARG A 291 -20.27 -7.90 -2.68
N ILE A 292 -20.58 -7.33 -1.51
CA ILE A 292 -21.94 -7.22 -0.97
C ILE A 292 -22.79 -6.37 -1.91
N VAL A 293 -22.32 -5.18 -2.30
CA VAL A 293 -23.05 -4.28 -3.22
C VAL A 293 -23.25 -4.87 -4.61
N LYS A 294 -22.34 -5.72 -5.06
CA LYS A 294 -22.46 -6.44 -6.35
C LYS A 294 -23.25 -7.74 -6.26
N TYR A 295 -23.81 -8.07 -5.09
CA TYR A 295 -24.50 -9.35 -4.84
C TYR A 295 -23.66 -10.60 -5.15
N THR A 296 -22.33 -10.51 -4.98
CA THR A 296 -21.38 -11.62 -5.19
C THR A 296 -20.79 -12.16 -3.89
N HIS A 297 -21.20 -11.62 -2.74
CA HIS A 297 -20.80 -12.16 -1.44
C HIS A 297 -21.63 -13.41 -1.12
N PRO A 298 -21.03 -14.53 -0.65
CA PRO A 298 -21.77 -15.80 -0.50
C PRO A 298 -22.76 -15.79 0.66
N ASP A 299 -22.52 -14.99 1.70
CA ASP A 299 -23.26 -15.10 2.96
C ASP A 299 -23.95 -13.78 3.38
N VAL A 300 -23.56 -12.65 2.81
CA VAL A 300 -24.09 -11.34 3.22
C VAL A 300 -24.84 -10.71 2.07
N TYR A 301 -26.08 -10.36 2.32
CA TYR A 301 -26.99 -9.70 1.38
C TYR A 301 -27.36 -8.33 1.92
N ILE A 302 -27.68 -7.41 1.04
CA ILE A 302 -28.18 -6.09 1.36
C ILE A 302 -29.52 -5.88 0.66
N GLU A 303 -30.45 -5.24 1.33
CA GLU A 303 -31.80 -5.05 0.84
C GLU A 303 -32.27 -3.62 1.13
N ARG A 304 -33.28 -3.17 0.40
CA ARG A 304 -33.89 -1.86 0.58
C ARG A 304 -34.22 -1.55 2.04
N ASN A 305 -33.94 -0.33 2.47
CA ASN A 305 -34.04 0.17 3.85
C ASN A 305 -33.02 -0.42 4.84
N ASP A 306 -32.03 -1.18 4.40
CA ASP A 306 -30.82 -1.43 5.19
C ASP A 306 -29.95 -0.16 5.20
N ALA A 307 -28.98 -0.10 6.10
CA ALA A 307 -28.05 1.01 6.19
C ALA A 307 -26.59 0.56 6.06
N VAL A 308 -25.77 1.37 5.38
CA VAL A 308 -24.32 1.20 5.33
C VAL A 308 -23.66 2.42 5.93
N VAL A 309 -22.82 2.18 6.94
CA VAL A 309 -22.05 3.19 7.66
C VAL A 309 -20.59 3.10 7.22
N PHE A 310 -20.10 4.12 6.52
CA PHE A 310 -18.70 4.24 6.11
C PHE A 310 -17.90 4.96 7.21
N SER A 311 -17.46 4.18 8.20
CA SER A 311 -16.76 4.67 9.38
C SER A 311 -15.24 4.78 9.14
N SER A 312 -14.85 5.49 8.09
CA SER A 312 -13.48 5.75 7.68
C SER A 312 -13.40 7.02 6.84
N LYS A 313 -12.26 7.70 6.90
CA LYS A 313 -11.95 8.81 5.98
C LYS A 313 -11.67 8.26 4.57
N ILE A 314 -12.03 9.03 3.57
CA ILE A 314 -11.66 8.72 2.18
C ILE A 314 -10.17 9.02 1.99
N ILE A 315 -9.42 8.01 1.60
CA ILE A 315 -8.01 8.21 1.22
C ILE A 315 -7.99 8.89 -0.16
N PRO A 316 -7.20 9.98 -0.32
CA PRO A 316 -7.07 10.66 -1.60
C PRO A 316 -6.75 9.70 -2.76
N GLY A 317 -7.50 9.82 -3.86
CA GLY A 317 -7.43 8.92 -5.03
C GLY A 317 -8.49 7.81 -5.06
N ASN A 318 -9.19 7.54 -3.95
CA ASN A 318 -10.27 6.56 -3.91
C ASN A 318 -11.68 7.14 -4.08
N GLU A 319 -11.80 8.47 -4.19
CA GLU A 319 -13.08 9.18 -4.22
C GLU A 319 -14.03 8.63 -5.29
N LYS A 320 -13.54 8.47 -6.53
CA LYS A 320 -14.36 7.97 -7.65
C LYS A 320 -14.88 6.55 -7.40
N LYS A 321 -14.04 5.68 -6.81
CA LYS A 321 -14.41 4.29 -6.50
C LYS A 321 -15.49 4.26 -5.42
N LEU A 322 -15.33 5.08 -4.36
CA LEU A 322 -16.28 5.20 -3.28
C LEU A 322 -17.60 5.83 -3.71
N TYR A 323 -17.58 6.95 -4.43
CA TYR A 323 -18.81 7.58 -4.92
C TYR A 323 -19.60 6.65 -5.85
N LYS A 324 -18.93 5.83 -6.66
CA LYS A 324 -19.61 4.79 -7.45
C LYS A 324 -20.28 3.75 -6.54
N LEU A 325 -19.63 3.36 -5.44
CA LEU A 325 -20.18 2.42 -4.47
C LEU A 325 -21.40 3.04 -3.75
N HIS A 326 -21.28 4.28 -3.26
CA HIS A 326 -22.38 5.03 -2.64
C HIS A 326 -23.58 5.18 -3.59
N ASN A 327 -23.34 5.55 -4.84
CA ASN A 327 -24.40 5.69 -5.84
C ASN A 327 -25.15 4.37 -6.09
N ASN A 328 -24.45 3.24 -6.11
CA ASN A 328 -25.10 1.94 -6.26
C ASN A 328 -25.99 1.61 -5.06
N LEU A 329 -25.51 1.87 -3.84
CA LEU A 329 -26.30 1.68 -2.61
C LEU A 329 -27.56 2.55 -2.60
N VAL A 330 -27.42 3.84 -2.88
CA VAL A 330 -28.57 4.78 -2.88
C VAL A 330 -29.60 4.39 -3.94
N LYS A 331 -29.19 3.92 -5.14
CA LYS A 331 -30.11 3.43 -6.18
C LYS A 331 -30.96 2.25 -5.71
N GLU A 332 -30.39 1.38 -4.87
CA GLU A 332 -31.11 0.23 -4.29
C GLU A 332 -31.95 0.62 -3.07
N GLY A 333 -32.00 1.91 -2.71
CA GLY A 333 -32.74 2.40 -1.55
C GLY A 333 -32.11 2.05 -0.21
N ILE A 334 -30.79 1.96 -0.18
CA ILE A 334 -29.97 1.75 1.02
C ILE A 334 -29.61 3.11 1.59
N GLU A 335 -29.71 3.27 2.91
CA GLU A 335 -29.26 4.47 3.59
C GLU A 335 -27.72 4.48 3.69
N VAL A 336 -27.06 5.50 3.15
CA VAL A 336 -25.61 5.67 3.21
C VAL A 336 -25.26 6.74 4.23
N ILE A 337 -24.46 6.36 5.22
CA ILE A 337 -23.98 7.22 6.31
C ILE A 337 -22.46 7.32 6.19
N SER A 338 -21.95 8.53 6.06
CA SER A 338 -20.52 8.85 5.91
C SER A 338 -20.12 10.04 6.78
N GLU A 339 -18.86 10.38 6.79
CA GLU A 339 -18.35 11.58 7.50
C GLU A 339 -18.95 12.89 6.98
N ASP A 340 -19.56 12.89 5.78
CA ASP A 340 -20.22 14.07 5.22
C ASP A 340 -21.51 14.45 5.96
N ASN A 341 -22.17 13.47 6.59
CA ASN A 341 -23.49 13.66 7.21
C ASN A 341 -23.56 13.31 8.70
N GLU A 342 -22.57 12.56 9.23
CA GLU A 342 -22.54 12.16 10.65
C GLU A 342 -21.10 12.12 11.17
N TYR A 343 -20.90 12.43 12.44
CA TYR A 343 -19.59 12.35 13.09
C TYR A 343 -19.28 10.89 13.49
N ILE A 344 -18.87 10.08 12.52
CA ILE A 344 -18.64 8.63 12.65
C ILE A 344 -17.20 8.22 12.42
N HIS A 345 -16.32 9.19 12.23
CA HIS A 345 -14.89 8.95 12.02
C HIS A 345 -14.06 10.06 12.63
N VAL A 346 -12.87 9.72 13.10
CA VAL A 346 -11.79 10.63 13.48
C VAL A 346 -10.49 10.14 12.86
N SER A 347 -9.63 11.09 12.48
CA SER A 347 -8.32 10.76 11.92
C SER A 347 -7.43 10.06 12.94
N GLY A 348 -6.50 9.24 12.44
CA GLY A 348 -5.42 8.67 13.25
C GLY A 348 -4.20 9.58 13.37
N HIS A 349 -4.14 10.69 12.62
CA HIS A 349 -2.98 11.58 12.52
C HIS A 349 -3.24 12.93 13.16
N PRO A 350 -2.17 13.65 13.61
CA PRO A 350 -2.30 14.89 14.35
C PRO A 350 -2.77 16.03 13.46
N ASN A 351 -3.79 16.78 13.91
CA ASN A 351 -4.12 18.08 13.36
C ASN A 351 -3.20 19.17 13.96
N ARG A 352 -3.35 20.43 13.52
CA ARG A 352 -2.43 21.53 13.91
C ARG A 352 -2.35 21.76 15.42
N GLU A 353 -3.44 21.62 16.17
CA GLU A 353 -3.40 21.82 17.63
C GLU A 353 -2.72 20.63 18.34
N ASP A 354 -2.86 19.42 17.83
CA ASP A 354 -2.13 18.26 18.35
C ASP A 354 -0.61 18.41 18.08
N LEU A 355 -0.25 18.86 16.88
CA LEU A 355 1.15 19.19 16.54
C LEU A 355 1.69 20.26 17.47
N ARG A 356 0.92 21.33 17.76
CA ARG A 356 1.30 22.41 18.68
C ARG A 356 1.64 21.86 20.06
N ASP A 357 0.83 20.96 20.58
CA ASP A 357 1.08 20.32 21.87
C ASP A 357 2.39 19.53 21.86
N MET A 358 2.63 18.71 20.82
CA MET A 358 3.87 17.94 20.70
C MET A 358 5.11 18.84 20.64
N TYR A 359 5.05 19.93 19.85
CA TYR A 359 6.14 20.90 19.78
C TYR A 359 6.41 21.58 21.15
N ASN A 360 5.36 21.90 21.90
CA ASN A 360 5.48 22.49 23.23
C ASN A 360 6.05 21.51 24.26
N TRP A 361 5.73 20.23 24.16
CA TRP A 361 6.28 19.20 25.04
C TRP A 361 7.74 18.91 24.73
N ILE A 362 8.08 18.76 23.46
CA ILE A 362 9.42 18.27 23.00
C ILE A 362 10.42 19.41 22.85
N LYS A 363 9.99 20.60 22.41
CA LYS A 363 10.86 21.76 22.14
C LYS A 363 12.11 21.41 21.32
N PRO A 364 11.94 20.77 20.17
CA PRO A 364 13.06 20.25 19.39
C PRO A 364 13.92 21.39 18.83
N LYS A 365 15.25 21.18 18.72
CA LYS A 365 16.14 22.14 18.05
C LYS A 365 15.95 22.16 16.54
N ALA A 366 15.67 20.98 15.97
CA ALA A 366 15.35 20.80 14.56
C ALA A 366 14.09 19.97 14.38
N VAL A 367 13.41 20.17 13.27
CA VAL A 367 12.27 19.34 12.85
C VAL A 367 12.52 18.85 11.43
N ILE A 368 12.27 17.56 11.22
CA ILE A 368 12.32 16.88 9.93
C ILE A 368 10.93 16.32 9.67
N PRO A 369 10.09 16.99 8.88
CA PRO A 369 8.79 16.48 8.50
C PRO A 369 8.91 15.18 7.69
N VAL A 370 8.06 14.21 8.00
CA VAL A 370 7.94 12.93 7.29
C VAL A 370 6.47 12.55 7.13
N HIS A 371 6.18 11.45 6.46
CA HIS A 371 4.84 10.88 6.32
C HIS A 371 3.82 11.85 5.70
N GLY A 372 3.99 12.08 4.39
CA GLY A 372 3.14 12.96 3.60
C GLY A 372 3.73 13.21 2.21
N GLU A 373 2.99 13.94 1.39
CA GLU A 373 3.46 14.42 0.10
C GLU A 373 4.34 15.67 0.28
N HIS A 374 5.06 16.05 -0.76
CA HIS A 374 5.94 17.23 -0.74
C HIS A 374 5.23 18.51 -0.23
N ARG A 375 3.98 18.73 -0.60
CA ARG A 375 3.19 19.86 -0.12
C ARG A 375 2.97 19.84 1.41
N HIS A 376 2.80 18.65 2.00
CA HIS A 376 2.67 18.48 3.45
C HIS A 376 3.99 18.80 4.16
N MET A 377 5.12 18.40 3.56
CA MET A 377 6.45 18.73 4.10
C MET A 377 6.68 20.24 4.15
N ILE A 378 6.35 20.95 3.06
CA ILE A 378 6.47 22.42 3.00
C ILE A 378 5.60 23.08 4.05
N GLU A 379 4.32 22.72 4.13
CA GLU A 379 3.39 23.28 5.13
C GLU A 379 3.86 23.01 6.56
N HIS A 380 4.40 21.81 6.81
CA HIS A 380 4.92 21.47 8.12
C HIS A 380 6.18 22.27 8.48
N ILE A 381 7.03 22.59 7.50
CA ILE A 381 8.16 23.51 7.67
C ILE A 381 7.68 24.92 8.06
N GLU A 382 6.64 25.44 7.39
CA GLU A 382 6.07 26.75 7.75
C GLU A 382 5.44 26.70 9.16
N PHE A 383 4.73 25.65 9.50
CA PHE A 383 4.23 25.44 10.85
C PHE A 383 5.35 25.38 11.91
N ALA A 384 6.47 24.70 11.60
CA ALA A 384 7.62 24.66 12.51
C ALA A 384 8.25 26.03 12.72
N LYS A 385 8.24 26.92 11.70
CA LYS A 385 8.67 28.33 11.84
C LYS A 385 7.70 29.12 12.74
N GLU A 386 6.38 28.93 12.58
CA GLU A 386 5.38 29.51 13.49
C GLU A 386 5.65 29.10 14.94
N MET A 387 6.01 27.83 15.15
CA MET A 387 6.38 27.26 16.46
C MET A 387 7.79 27.65 16.92
N GLN A 388 8.46 28.55 16.21
CA GLN A 388 9.81 29.08 16.51
C GLN A 388 10.89 28.00 16.63
N VAL A 389 10.75 26.90 15.91
CA VAL A 389 11.80 25.88 15.83
C VAL A 389 13.03 26.48 15.16
N LYS A 390 14.21 26.31 15.78
CA LYS A 390 15.44 26.94 15.31
C LYS A 390 15.86 26.47 13.92
N TYR A 391 15.65 25.17 13.64
CA TYR A 391 16.09 24.53 12.39
C TYR A 391 14.98 23.62 11.80
N PRO A 392 14.02 24.18 11.07
CA PRO A 392 13.17 23.35 10.20
C PRO A 392 13.99 22.86 9.00
N VAL A 393 14.01 21.55 8.77
CA VAL A 393 14.84 20.91 7.74
C VAL A 393 13.93 20.25 6.71
N GLN A 394 13.90 20.81 5.51
CA GLN A 394 13.20 20.20 4.39
C GLN A 394 14.06 19.09 3.79
N VAL A 395 13.46 17.92 3.56
CA VAL A 395 14.14 16.75 3.01
C VAL A 395 13.33 16.08 1.91
N GLU A 396 14.01 15.35 1.07
CA GLU A 396 13.46 14.43 0.08
C GLU A 396 13.88 12.99 0.38
N ASN A 397 13.23 12.02 -0.28
CA ASN A 397 13.65 10.62 -0.17
C ASN A 397 15.10 10.46 -0.65
N GLY A 398 15.92 9.79 0.16
CA GLY A 398 17.33 9.58 -0.07
C GLY A 398 18.25 10.63 0.58
N ASP A 399 17.74 11.77 1.01
CA ASP A 399 18.58 12.78 1.66
C ASP A 399 19.18 12.25 2.96
N ILE A 400 20.46 12.50 3.14
CA ILE A 400 21.22 12.18 4.37
C ILE A 400 21.42 13.47 5.16
N VAL A 401 20.75 13.54 6.31
CA VAL A 401 20.82 14.71 7.20
C VAL A 401 21.84 14.47 8.29
N LYS A 402 22.84 15.33 8.38
CA LYS A 402 23.80 15.35 9.47
C LYS A 402 23.23 16.13 10.65
N LEU A 403 23.12 15.45 11.79
CA LEU A 403 22.71 16.03 13.06
C LEU A 403 23.88 16.01 14.04
N TYR A 404 24.36 17.18 14.44
CA TYR A 404 25.46 17.30 15.38
C TYR A 404 25.14 18.32 16.49
N PRO A 405 25.50 18.04 17.76
CA PRO A 405 25.24 18.97 18.86
C PRO A 405 25.90 20.31 18.64
N GLY A 406 25.15 21.39 18.70
CA GLY A 406 25.65 22.76 18.55
C GLY A 406 25.78 23.26 17.11
N GLU A 407 25.68 22.38 16.11
CA GLU A 407 25.74 22.76 14.70
C GLU A 407 24.31 22.87 14.10
N LYS A 408 24.22 23.58 12.97
CA LYS A 408 23.00 23.60 12.16
C LYS A 408 22.90 22.25 11.42
N PRO A 409 21.73 21.58 11.47
CA PRO A 409 21.50 20.41 10.62
C PRO A 409 21.66 20.74 9.13
N GLU A 410 22.26 19.84 8.37
CA GLU A 410 22.44 20.00 6.93
C GLU A 410 22.18 18.70 6.18
N VAL A 411 21.58 18.81 5.01
CA VAL A 411 21.57 17.72 4.02
C VAL A 411 22.94 17.72 3.36
N TYR A 412 23.78 16.74 3.71
CA TYR A 412 25.18 16.72 3.27
C TYR A 412 25.45 15.72 2.14
N ASP A 413 24.55 14.76 1.94
CA ASP A 413 24.69 13.73 0.92
C ASP A 413 23.33 13.15 0.52
N LYS A 414 23.29 12.33 -0.52
CA LYS A 414 22.07 11.66 -1.00
C LYS A 414 22.35 10.19 -1.25
N ALA A 415 21.66 9.32 -0.51
CA ALA A 415 21.66 7.89 -0.74
C ALA A 415 20.84 7.52 -1.99
N PRO A 416 21.23 6.50 -2.74
CA PRO A 416 20.35 5.89 -3.73
C PRO A 416 18.99 5.57 -3.10
N SER A 417 17.93 6.06 -3.69
CA SER A 417 16.57 5.83 -3.24
C SER A 417 15.68 5.54 -4.45
N GLY A 418 14.69 4.68 -4.29
CA GLY A 418 13.80 4.29 -5.37
C GLY A 418 12.61 3.51 -4.85
N ARG A 419 11.81 3.03 -5.78
CA ARG A 419 10.64 2.19 -5.53
C ARG A 419 10.84 0.84 -6.17
N VAL A 420 10.52 -0.21 -5.42
CA VAL A 420 10.45 -1.57 -5.93
C VAL A 420 8.98 -1.95 -6.05
N TYR A 421 8.57 -2.37 -7.23
CA TYR A 421 7.22 -2.83 -7.52
C TYR A 421 7.15 -4.35 -7.36
N LEU A 422 6.19 -4.84 -6.60
CA LEU A 422 5.92 -6.26 -6.49
C LEU A 422 4.93 -6.66 -7.58
N ASP A 423 5.44 -7.27 -8.64
CA ASP A 423 4.68 -7.80 -9.75
C ASP A 423 4.39 -9.29 -9.53
N GLY A 424 3.23 -9.60 -8.99
CA GLY A 424 2.93 -10.92 -8.45
C GLY A 424 3.87 -11.27 -7.29
N ASN A 425 4.84 -12.16 -7.49
CA ASN A 425 5.87 -12.50 -6.49
C ASN A 425 7.28 -12.01 -6.87
N VAL A 426 7.40 -11.24 -7.94
CA VAL A 426 8.70 -10.79 -8.47
C VAL A 426 8.90 -9.32 -8.18
N PRO A 427 9.95 -8.93 -7.45
CA PRO A 427 10.32 -7.53 -7.31
C PRO A 427 10.91 -7.02 -8.62
N VAL A 428 10.39 -5.91 -9.11
CA VAL A 428 10.86 -5.24 -10.34
C VAL A 428 11.08 -3.76 -10.08
N GLU A 429 11.97 -3.15 -10.83
CA GLU A 429 12.22 -1.71 -10.79
C GLU A 429 11.05 -0.93 -11.42
N GLU A 430 10.87 0.33 -11.01
CA GLU A 430 9.81 1.21 -11.49
C GLU A 430 9.79 1.37 -13.01
N ASP A 431 10.95 1.36 -13.63
CA ASP A 431 11.13 1.54 -15.07
C ASP A 431 11.26 0.22 -15.85
N SER A 432 10.97 -0.91 -15.20
CA SER A 432 11.08 -2.24 -15.80
C SER A 432 10.29 -2.38 -17.11
N ARG A 433 10.78 -3.21 -17.99
CA ARG A 433 10.16 -3.47 -19.29
C ARG A 433 8.73 -4.00 -19.14
N SER A 434 8.47 -4.87 -18.18
CA SER A 434 7.14 -5.46 -17.96
C SER A 434 6.08 -4.39 -17.63
N ILE A 435 6.42 -3.42 -16.81
CA ILE A 435 5.53 -2.31 -16.45
C ILE A 435 5.28 -1.39 -17.65
N LYS A 436 6.35 -1.03 -18.39
CA LYS A 436 6.23 -0.20 -19.61
C LYS A 436 5.35 -0.87 -20.67
N GLU A 437 5.52 -2.17 -20.88
CA GLU A 437 4.72 -2.95 -21.85
C GLU A 437 3.25 -3.03 -21.42
N ARG A 438 2.94 -3.30 -20.13
CA ARG A 438 1.55 -3.31 -19.64
C ARG A 438 0.85 -1.96 -19.79
N ARG A 439 1.52 -0.86 -19.46
CA ARG A 439 0.99 0.49 -19.69
C ARG A 439 0.68 0.71 -21.17
N ASN A 440 1.59 0.28 -22.05
CA ASN A 440 1.39 0.41 -23.48
C ASN A 440 0.21 -0.46 -23.97
N ILE A 441 0.15 -1.72 -23.58
CA ILE A 441 -0.95 -2.64 -23.93
C ILE A 441 -2.28 -2.10 -23.42
N SER A 442 -2.34 -1.63 -22.17
CA SER A 442 -3.55 -1.05 -21.59
C SER A 442 -4.10 0.15 -22.39
N SER A 443 -3.22 0.97 -22.94
CA SER A 443 -3.59 2.19 -23.67
C SER A 443 -3.78 1.98 -25.18
N ASN A 444 -2.99 1.10 -25.80
CA ASN A 444 -2.87 0.98 -27.25
C ASN A 444 -3.20 -0.42 -27.80
N GLY A 445 -3.37 -1.42 -26.91
CA GLY A 445 -3.57 -2.80 -27.34
C GLY A 445 -2.28 -3.52 -27.76
N PHE A 446 -2.45 -4.74 -28.21
CA PHE A 446 -1.38 -5.63 -28.66
C PHE A 446 -1.71 -6.17 -30.05
N LEU A 447 -0.68 -6.32 -30.91
CA LEU A 447 -0.78 -6.90 -32.23
C LEU A 447 0.38 -7.86 -32.44
N GLU A 448 0.09 -9.03 -33.00
CA GLU A 448 1.09 -10.02 -33.39
C GLU A 448 0.87 -10.45 -34.84
N ALA A 449 1.96 -10.50 -35.61
CA ALA A 449 1.94 -11.04 -36.96
C ALA A 449 2.99 -12.13 -37.09
N THR A 450 2.56 -13.33 -37.49
CA THR A 450 3.44 -14.47 -37.81
C THR A 450 3.52 -14.64 -39.33
N ILE A 451 4.72 -14.58 -39.85
CA ILE A 451 5.01 -14.56 -41.28
C ILE A 451 5.97 -15.70 -41.62
N MET A 452 5.57 -16.53 -42.57
CA MET A 452 6.39 -17.61 -43.08
C MET A 452 6.99 -17.23 -44.41
N ILE A 453 8.32 -17.26 -44.53
CA ILE A 453 9.04 -16.91 -45.76
C ILE A 453 9.94 -18.03 -46.18
N THR A 454 10.08 -18.19 -47.52
CA THR A 454 11.04 -19.14 -48.12
C THR A 454 12.46 -18.56 -48.07
N PRO A 455 13.53 -19.37 -48.25
CA PRO A 455 14.91 -18.87 -48.34
C PRO A 455 15.13 -17.82 -49.44
N LYS A 456 14.26 -17.82 -50.46
CA LYS A 456 14.27 -16.82 -51.55
C LYS A 456 13.55 -15.50 -51.18
N GLY A 457 13.06 -15.39 -49.95
CA GLY A 457 12.35 -14.18 -49.49
C GLY A 457 10.87 -14.08 -49.90
N ASN A 458 10.31 -15.13 -50.50
CA ASN A 458 8.89 -15.13 -50.88
C ASN A 458 8.03 -15.57 -49.68
N ILE A 459 6.85 -14.94 -49.54
CA ILE A 459 5.85 -15.35 -48.56
C ILE A 459 5.34 -16.74 -48.91
N HIS A 460 5.33 -17.65 -47.93
CA HIS A 460 4.86 -19.03 -48.16
C HIS A 460 3.34 -19.12 -47.99
N ASN A 461 2.80 -18.52 -46.94
CA ASN A 461 1.36 -18.44 -46.65
C ASN A 461 0.99 -17.01 -46.28
N LYS A 462 -0.30 -16.69 -46.33
CA LYS A 462 -0.80 -15.39 -45.79
C LYS A 462 -0.30 -15.18 -44.36
N PRO A 463 0.10 -13.94 -44.02
CA PRO A 463 0.49 -13.59 -42.66
C PRO A 463 -0.64 -13.93 -41.69
N LEU A 464 -0.33 -14.59 -40.58
CA LEU A 464 -1.30 -14.80 -39.51
C LEU A 464 -1.26 -13.61 -38.57
N VAL A 465 -2.35 -12.80 -38.56
CA VAL A 465 -2.45 -11.61 -37.73
C VAL A 465 -3.42 -11.87 -36.57
N THR A 466 -2.99 -11.56 -35.37
CA THR A 466 -3.82 -11.55 -34.16
C THR A 466 -3.67 -10.21 -33.43
N PHE A 467 -4.74 -9.76 -32.77
CA PHE A 467 -4.70 -8.54 -31.97
C PHE A 467 -5.61 -8.63 -30.75
N ARG A 468 -5.33 -7.81 -29.73
CA ARG A 468 -6.12 -7.71 -28.51
C ARG A 468 -6.18 -6.23 -28.07
N GLY A 469 -7.36 -5.80 -27.62
CA GLY A 469 -7.55 -4.44 -27.08
C GLY A 469 -7.45 -3.31 -28.11
N LEU A 470 -7.54 -3.59 -29.42
CA LEU A 470 -7.67 -2.59 -30.47
C LEU A 470 -9.16 -2.32 -30.75
N PRO A 471 -9.58 -1.05 -30.91
CA PRO A 471 -10.96 -0.70 -31.26
C PRO A 471 -11.20 -0.87 -32.77
N VAL A 472 -11.25 -2.10 -33.24
CA VAL A 472 -11.49 -2.46 -34.64
C VAL A 472 -12.98 -2.69 -34.82
N TYR A 473 -13.59 -2.04 -35.81
CA TYR A 473 -15.03 -2.15 -36.09
C TYR A 473 -15.35 -3.42 -36.85
N GLU A 474 -14.63 -3.70 -37.96
CA GLU A 474 -14.73 -4.94 -38.74
C GLU A 474 -13.40 -5.67 -38.75
N ASN A 475 -13.34 -6.82 -38.06
CA ASN A 475 -12.11 -7.57 -37.86
C ASN A 475 -11.50 -8.06 -39.18
N ASP A 476 -12.33 -8.55 -40.09
CA ASP A 476 -11.86 -9.15 -41.37
C ASP A 476 -11.27 -8.07 -42.29
N GLU A 477 -11.91 -6.91 -42.42
CA GLU A 477 -11.37 -5.79 -43.23
C GLU A 477 -10.03 -5.29 -42.67
N PHE A 478 -9.92 -5.17 -41.34
CA PHE A 478 -8.67 -4.76 -40.70
C PHE A 478 -7.56 -5.77 -40.94
N ILE A 479 -7.85 -7.07 -40.81
CA ILE A 479 -6.88 -8.14 -41.02
C ILE A 479 -6.43 -8.15 -42.49
N TYR A 480 -7.34 -8.16 -43.45
CA TYR A 480 -6.99 -8.15 -44.88
C TYR A 480 -6.15 -6.94 -45.28
N GLY A 481 -6.52 -5.75 -44.85
CA GLY A 481 -5.74 -4.55 -45.15
C GLY A 481 -4.34 -4.58 -44.51
N LEU A 482 -4.21 -5.15 -43.32
CA LEU A 482 -2.91 -5.28 -42.66
C LEU A 482 -2.05 -6.35 -43.33
N GLU A 483 -2.62 -7.47 -43.74
CA GLU A 483 -1.95 -8.51 -44.52
C GLU A 483 -1.36 -7.94 -45.83
N GLU A 484 -2.12 -7.15 -46.55
CA GLU A 484 -1.65 -6.47 -47.79
C GLU A 484 -0.45 -5.55 -47.52
N GLU A 485 -0.50 -4.74 -46.44
CA GLU A 485 0.60 -3.85 -46.10
C GLU A 485 1.85 -4.59 -45.65
N ILE A 486 1.68 -5.72 -44.93
CA ILE A 486 2.77 -6.63 -44.57
C ILE A 486 3.41 -7.20 -45.85
N GLU A 487 2.61 -7.70 -46.81
CA GLU A 487 3.11 -8.24 -48.06
C GLU A 487 3.84 -7.18 -48.90
N ARG A 488 3.34 -5.98 -48.98
CA ARG A 488 4.02 -4.87 -49.66
C ARG A 488 5.39 -4.59 -49.03
N THR A 489 5.44 -4.53 -47.72
CA THR A 489 6.69 -4.28 -46.98
C THR A 489 7.72 -5.37 -47.26
N ILE A 490 7.32 -6.65 -47.21
CA ILE A 490 8.24 -7.77 -47.47
C ILE A 490 8.84 -7.72 -48.87
N LYS A 491 8.05 -7.36 -49.89
CA LYS A 491 8.53 -7.23 -51.29
C LYS A 491 9.64 -6.20 -51.47
N THR A 492 9.81 -5.26 -50.53
CA THR A 492 10.89 -4.27 -50.61
C THR A 492 12.23 -4.75 -50.02
N PHE A 493 12.27 -5.93 -49.45
CA PHE A 493 13.46 -6.47 -48.79
C PHE A 493 14.04 -7.69 -49.56
N SER A 494 15.38 -7.78 -49.60
CA SER A 494 16.11 -8.97 -50.05
C SER A 494 16.69 -9.67 -48.80
N LEU A 495 16.37 -10.95 -48.60
CA LEU A 495 16.66 -11.66 -47.34
C LEU A 495 17.88 -12.57 -47.46
N ASN A 496 19.07 -11.99 -47.62
CA ASN A 496 20.29 -12.72 -47.86
C ASN A 496 21.12 -13.04 -46.57
N ASN A 497 20.82 -12.39 -45.46
CA ASN A 497 21.52 -12.61 -44.19
C ASN A 497 20.65 -12.20 -42.98
N THR A 498 21.09 -12.57 -41.76
CA THR A 498 20.39 -12.32 -40.51
C THR A 498 20.13 -10.83 -40.24
N LYS A 499 21.06 -9.95 -40.58
CA LYS A 499 20.91 -8.49 -40.40
C LYS A 499 19.77 -7.94 -41.26
N GLN A 500 19.56 -8.48 -42.44
CA GLN A 500 18.41 -8.06 -43.29
C GLN A 500 17.07 -8.59 -42.73
N GLN A 501 17.08 -9.72 -42.05
CA GLN A 501 15.91 -10.25 -41.34
C GLN A 501 15.52 -9.35 -40.17
N ASP A 502 16.49 -8.91 -39.36
CA ASP A 502 16.22 -7.95 -38.26
C ASP A 502 15.68 -6.63 -38.79
N ASN A 503 16.25 -6.10 -39.86
CA ASN A 503 15.76 -4.89 -40.52
C ASN A 503 14.33 -5.06 -41.06
N LEU A 504 13.99 -6.22 -41.60
CA LEU A 504 12.63 -6.53 -42.05
C LEU A 504 11.67 -6.60 -40.87
N ILE A 505 12.03 -7.24 -39.75
CA ILE A 505 11.20 -7.31 -38.54
C ILE A 505 10.89 -5.91 -38.05
N ASP A 506 11.86 -5.02 -37.99
CA ASP A 506 11.65 -3.64 -37.55
C ASP A 506 10.80 -2.82 -38.54
N ALA A 507 10.99 -3.00 -39.84
CA ALA A 507 10.14 -2.37 -40.85
C ALA A 507 8.68 -2.86 -40.74
N LEU A 508 8.47 -4.15 -40.53
CA LEU A 508 7.14 -4.75 -40.32
C LEU A 508 6.46 -4.23 -39.05
N LYS A 509 7.21 -4.09 -37.95
CA LYS A 509 6.68 -3.46 -36.72
C LYS A 509 6.21 -2.03 -37.01
N ILE A 510 7.00 -1.25 -37.77
CA ILE A 510 6.64 0.11 -38.15
C ILE A 510 5.39 0.13 -39.03
N THR A 511 5.33 -0.74 -40.05
CA THR A 511 4.17 -0.87 -40.95
C THR A 511 2.91 -1.22 -40.18
N CYS A 512 2.95 -2.25 -39.34
CA CYS A 512 1.79 -2.67 -38.54
C CYS A 512 1.30 -1.56 -37.60
N ARG A 513 2.21 -0.84 -36.94
CA ARG A 513 1.88 0.29 -36.06
C ARG A 513 1.30 1.48 -36.82
N LYS A 514 1.83 1.77 -38.02
CA LYS A 514 1.34 2.85 -38.86
C LYS A 514 -0.07 2.57 -39.35
N PHE A 515 -0.29 1.39 -39.93
CA PHE A 515 -1.60 0.94 -40.39
C PHE A 515 -2.64 0.95 -39.24
N SER A 516 -2.29 0.35 -38.09
CA SER A 516 -3.17 0.35 -36.91
C SER A 516 -3.51 1.76 -36.46
N LYS A 517 -2.53 2.68 -36.46
CA LYS A 517 -2.78 4.08 -36.11
C LYS A 517 -3.74 4.78 -37.09
N GLU A 518 -3.57 4.54 -38.37
CA GLU A 518 -4.43 5.11 -39.41
C GLU A 518 -5.87 4.61 -39.30
N LYS A 519 -6.07 3.33 -39.03
CA LYS A 519 -7.40 2.71 -38.91
C LYS A 519 -8.08 2.88 -37.55
N THR A 520 -7.32 2.93 -36.46
CA THR A 520 -7.88 2.88 -35.11
C THR A 520 -7.47 4.04 -34.18
N GLY A 521 -6.55 4.88 -34.61
CA GLY A 521 -5.93 5.93 -33.79
C GLY A 521 -4.92 5.38 -32.74
N LYS A 522 -4.73 4.05 -32.63
CA LYS A 522 -3.88 3.39 -31.62
C LYS A 522 -2.60 2.85 -32.24
N LYS A 523 -1.51 2.88 -31.44
CA LYS A 523 -0.21 2.28 -31.81
C LYS A 523 0.07 1.07 -30.92
N PRO A 524 -0.39 -0.15 -31.29
CA PRO A 524 -0.27 -1.32 -30.44
C PRO A 524 1.18 -1.70 -30.17
N LEU A 525 1.41 -2.35 -29.01
CA LEU A 525 2.61 -3.12 -28.82
C LEU A 525 2.62 -4.23 -29.87
N THR A 526 3.64 -4.24 -30.74
CA THR A 526 3.66 -5.09 -31.93
C THR A 526 4.78 -6.10 -31.84
N ASN A 527 4.43 -7.41 -31.99
CA ASN A 527 5.35 -8.51 -32.12
C ASN A 527 5.31 -9.05 -33.55
N ILE A 528 6.48 -9.32 -34.14
CA ILE A 528 6.63 -9.92 -35.48
C ILE A 528 7.41 -11.22 -35.32
N ASN A 529 6.79 -12.35 -35.67
CA ASN A 529 7.41 -13.64 -35.73
C ASN A 529 7.71 -13.98 -37.19
N LEU A 530 8.99 -14.01 -37.56
CA LEU A 530 9.45 -14.38 -38.88
C LEU A 530 10.00 -15.79 -38.85
N SER A 531 9.38 -16.71 -39.60
CA SER A 531 9.81 -18.09 -39.71
C SER A 531 10.35 -18.37 -41.12
N LEU A 532 11.59 -18.86 -41.20
CA LEU A 532 12.20 -19.34 -42.44
C LEU A 532 11.86 -20.82 -42.64
N ILE A 533 11.11 -21.09 -43.70
CA ILE A 533 10.78 -22.47 -44.05
C ILE A 533 11.84 -23.00 -45.03
N HIS A 534 12.64 -23.96 -44.61
CA HIS A 534 13.45 -24.75 -45.49
C HIS A 534 12.57 -25.80 -46.15
N ILE A 535 12.12 -25.54 -47.39
CA ILE A 535 11.52 -26.58 -48.23
C ILE A 535 12.65 -27.49 -48.64
N SER A 536 12.89 -28.59 -47.92
CA SER A 536 13.66 -29.73 -48.45
C SER A 536 12.80 -30.39 -49.51
N GLU A 537 13.31 -30.49 -50.73
CA GLU A 537 12.64 -31.30 -51.76
C GLU A 537 12.37 -32.70 -51.21
N PRO A 538 11.22 -33.32 -51.53
CA PRO A 538 10.88 -34.64 -51.01
C PRO A 538 11.73 -35.71 -51.68
N THR A 539 12.92 -35.94 -51.14
CA THR A 539 13.68 -37.14 -51.43
C THR A 539 13.42 -38.16 -50.33
N ARG A 540 12.59 -39.15 -50.70
CA ARG A 540 12.28 -40.42 -50.02
C ARG A 540 11.11 -40.43 -49.03
N ARG A 541 10.09 -41.14 -49.49
CA ARG A 541 9.12 -41.84 -48.62
C ARG A 541 9.83 -42.49 -47.43
N TYR A 542 9.52 -42.09 -46.20
CA TYR A 542 9.44 -42.98 -45.04
C TYR A 542 8.65 -42.30 -43.93
N ALA A 543 7.58 -43.00 -43.56
CA ALA A 543 6.87 -43.03 -42.27
C ALA A 543 6.62 -41.69 -41.52
N ILE A 544 5.36 -41.33 -41.54
CA ILE A 544 4.72 -40.39 -40.65
C ILE A 544 4.82 -40.97 -39.23
N SER A 545 5.53 -40.29 -38.32
CA SER A 545 5.33 -40.46 -36.91
C SER A 545 4.55 -39.23 -36.38
N TYR A 546 3.36 -39.48 -35.89
CA TYR A 546 2.55 -38.48 -35.22
C TYR A 546 3.20 -38.11 -33.88
N ALA A 547 3.64 -36.89 -33.74
CA ALA A 547 3.89 -36.31 -32.42
C ALA A 547 2.57 -35.66 -31.92
N VAL A 548 1.95 -36.30 -30.97
CA VAL A 548 0.85 -35.71 -30.17
C VAL A 548 1.50 -34.88 -29.08
N PHE A 549 1.28 -33.60 -29.12
CA PHE A 549 1.54 -32.73 -27.96
C PHE A 549 0.29 -32.71 -27.10
N CYS A 550 0.43 -33.22 -25.85
CA CYS A 550 -0.47 -32.94 -24.75
C CYS A 550 -0.18 -31.58 -24.17
#